data_a69f7fe3b3c9ca20f5e023d2ba99e905
#
_entry.id   a69f7fe3b3c9ca20f5e023d2ba99e905
#
_cell.length_a   1.000
_cell.length_b   1.000
_cell.length_c   1.000
_cell.angle_alpha   90.00
_cell.angle_beta   90.00
_cell.angle_gamma   90.00
#
_symmetry.space_group_name_H-M   'P 1'
#
loop_
_entity.id
_entity.type
_entity.pdbx_description
1 polymer ?
#
loop_
_entity_poly.entity_id
_entity_poly.type
_entity_poly.pdbx_seq_one_letter_code
_entity_poly.pdbx_strand_id
1 'polypeptide(L)'
;MQFRKWSIVFVLGFSLSALCGGVLFADDAVPNAPLQIGIFADLHAHDTDSPNEGKVMIDYKERLEACVEAMNAWPADLVIQLGDFVNGKFVMGAELGDPARITGILEETEAIYAQVNAPRYYVLGNHDVYDLSKEEFLDGVGASSLYLSFDAGGYHIVILDAQYNKKGEDLGHIGWSVQGNIPQDELDWLRDDLAATSKPTIVCVHQPLDVDFDMLSGGPEIFNNEAVKTVLEEFGVVIAVFQGHDHENNYTLINGIHYLTFEALVNEEERAPSWAYVTLDPAARTITITGEGEQADWELQY
;
A
#
# COMPACT_ATOMS: atom_id res chain seq x y z
N MET A 1 3.13 57.12 53.82
CA MET A 1 3.67 55.75 53.76
C MET A 1 2.55 54.84 53.34
N GLN A 2 2.39 54.63 52.04
CA GLN A 2 1.32 53.77 51.46
C GLN A 2 1.97 52.61 50.77
N PHE A 3 1.73 51.38 51.25
CA PHE A 3 2.18 50.15 50.66
C PHE A 3 1.23 49.76 49.52
N ARG A 4 1.74 49.71 48.29
CA ARG A 4 1.03 49.10 47.13
C ARG A 4 1.19 47.58 47.17
N LYS A 5 0.06 46.89 47.25
CA LYS A 5 -0.01 45.44 47.07
C LYS A 5 0.04 45.12 45.56
N TRP A 6 0.98 44.27 45.18
CA TRP A 6 1.02 43.66 43.85
C TRP A 6 0.27 42.34 43.89
N SER A 7 -0.75 42.22 43.08
CA SER A 7 -1.45 40.95 42.86
C SER A 7 -0.80 40.25 41.67
N ILE A 8 -0.27 39.05 41.91
CA ILE A 8 0.26 38.17 40.89
C ILE A 8 -0.91 37.37 40.34
N VAL A 9 -1.25 37.58 39.08
CA VAL A 9 -2.22 36.75 38.33
C VAL A 9 -1.46 35.57 37.75
N PHE A 10 -1.74 34.35 38.22
CA PHE A 10 -1.31 33.11 37.59
C PHE A 10 -2.22 32.85 36.39
N VAL A 11 -1.68 32.94 35.20
CA VAL A 11 -2.32 32.45 33.97
C VAL A 11 -1.96 30.97 33.87
N LEU A 12 -2.94 30.10 34.16
CA LEU A 12 -2.86 28.70 33.88
C LEU A 12 -3.05 28.52 32.35
N GLY A 13 -1.94 28.31 31.64
CA GLY A 13 -1.95 27.88 30.26
C GLY A 13 -2.38 26.40 30.18
N PHE A 14 -3.60 26.17 29.74
CA PHE A 14 -3.98 24.81 29.27
C PHE A 14 -3.33 24.59 27.91
N SER A 15 -2.29 23.80 27.88
CA SER A 15 -1.81 23.20 26.63
C SER A 15 -2.75 22.05 26.26
N LEU A 16 -3.54 22.25 25.21
CA LEU A 16 -4.29 21.19 24.57
C LEU A 16 -3.27 20.33 23.80
N SER A 17 -2.84 19.24 24.38
CA SER A 17 -2.12 18.20 23.64
C SER A 17 -3.13 17.51 22.74
N ALA A 18 -3.03 17.70 21.45
CA ALA A 18 -3.72 16.90 20.47
C ALA A 18 -3.25 15.46 20.65
N LEU A 19 -4.13 14.61 21.15
CA LEU A 19 -3.95 13.15 21.11
C LEU A 19 -4.12 12.73 19.64
N CYS A 20 -3.00 12.56 18.93
CA CYS A 20 -2.98 11.70 17.76
C CYS A 20 -3.42 10.32 18.25
N GLY A 21 -4.61 9.92 17.85
CA GLY A 21 -5.12 8.58 18.08
C GLY A 21 -4.39 7.58 17.18
N GLY A 22 -3.18 7.19 17.58
CA GLY A 22 -2.60 5.95 17.10
C GLY A 22 -3.50 4.83 17.63
N VAL A 23 -4.08 4.03 16.74
CA VAL A 23 -4.71 2.78 17.11
C VAL A 23 -3.61 1.90 17.68
N LEU A 24 -3.50 1.83 18.99
CA LEU A 24 -2.68 0.85 19.68
C LEU A 24 -3.38 -0.50 19.45
N PHE A 25 -2.86 -1.30 18.53
CA PHE A 25 -3.18 -2.72 18.54
C PHE A 25 -2.71 -3.25 19.88
N ALA A 26 -3.64 -3.82 20.66
CA ALA A 26 -3.28 -4.49 21.88
C ALA A 26 -2.42 -5.71 21.50
N ASP A 27 -1.14 -5.66 21.86
CA ASP A 27 -0.16 -6.75 21.69
C ASP A 27 -0.48 -7.96 22.61
N ASP A 28 -1.72 -8.03 23.10
CA ASP A 28 -2.24 -9.06 24.04
C ASP A 28 -3.06 -10.16 23.35
N ALA A 29 -3.20 -10.15 22.02
CA ALA A 29 -3.83 -11.24 21.28
C ALA A 29 -2.85 -12.41 21.21
N VAL A 30 -3.28 -13.53 21.76
CA VAL A 30 -2.63 -14.86 21.83
C VAL A 30 -1.40 -15.00 20.92
N PRO A 31 -0.17 -15.17 21.46
CA PRO A 31 1.08 -15.15 20.67
C PRO A 31 1.21 -16.19 19.54
N ASN A 32 0.18 -16.95 19.25
CA ASN A 32 0.16 -18.05 18.28
C ASN A 32 -1.09 -18.06 17.39
N ALA A 33 -1.93 -17.03 17.39
CA ALA A 33 -3.05 -16.97 16.45
C ALA A 33 -2.55 -16.53 15.08
N PRO A 34 -3.01 -17.14 13.97
CA PRO A 34 -2.73 -16.66 12.63
C PRO A 34 -3.21 -15.22 12.43
N LEU A 35 -2.43 -14.41 11.71
CA LEU A 35 -2.84 -13.08 11.25
C LEU A 35 -3.53 -13.22 9.90
N GLN A 36 -4.70 -12.61 9.75
CA GLN A 36 -5.52 -12.66 8.54
C GLN A 36 -5.52 -11.29 7.84
N ILE A 37 -4.95 -11.25 6.62
CA ILE A 37 -4.80 -10.03 5.83
C ILE A 37 -5.60 -10.16 4.54
N GLY A 38 -6.57 -9.25 4.32
CA GLY A 38 -7.20 -9.10 3.01
C GLY A 38 -6.30 -8.30 2.09
N ILE A 39 -6.12 -8.76 0.84
CA ILE A 39 -5.27 -8.08 -0.15
C ILE A 39 -6.05 -7.89 -1.44
N PHE A 40 -5.96 -6.70 -2.02
CA PHE A 40 -6.27 -6.46 -3.43
C PHE A 40 -5.29 -5.43 -4.01
N ALA A 41 -5.14 -5.43 -5.33
CA ALA A 41 -4.23 -4.57 -6.07
C ALA A 41 -4.93 -3.98 -7.30
N ASP A 42 -4.45 -2.85 -7.79
CA ASP A 42 -4.72 -2.38 -9.15
C ASP A 42 -6.22 -2.31 -9.48
N LEU A 43 -6.99 -1.56 -8.67
CA LEU A 43 -8.41 -1.32 -8.92
C LEU A 43 -8.62 -0.41 -10.14
N HIS A 44 -7.73 0.57 -10.36
CA HIS A 44 -7.81 1.56 -11.41
C HIS A 44 -9.20 2.24 -11.51
N ALA A 45 -9.72 2.73 -10.39
CA ALA A 45 -11.04 3.36 -10.38
C ALA A 45 -11.08 4.55 -11.35
N HIS A 46 -12.00 4.48 -12.31
CA HIS A 46 -12.24 5.54 -13.27
C HIS A 46 -13.66 5.42 -13.86
N ASP A 47 -14.25 6.52 -14.29
CA ASP A 47 -15.61 6.57 -14.87
C ASP A 47 -15.64 6.37 -16.40
N THR A 48 -14.53 6.00 -17.01
CA THR A 48 -14.40 5.60 -18.41
C THR A 48 -13.39 4.48 -18.57
N ASP A 49 -13.65 3.56 -19.50
CA ASP A 49 -12.75 2.48 -19.84
C ASP A 49 -11.51 2.96 -20.58
N SER A 50 -10.42 2.17 -20.49
CA SER A 50 -9.22 2.34 -21.31
C SER A 50 -9.03 1.16 -22.27
N PRO A 51 -9.75 1.13 -23.41
CA PRO A 51 -9.71 -0.01 -24.35
C PRO A 51 -8.31 -0.25 -24.94
N ASN A 52 -7.47 0.80 -25.00
CA ASN A 52 -6.10 0.70 -25.49
C ASN A 52 -5.17 -0.02 -24.53
N GLU A 53 -5.55 -0.09 -23.24
CA GLU A 53 -4.82 -0.79 -22.18
C GLU A 53 -5.52 -2.12 -21.80
N GLY A 54 -6.63 -2.46 -22.45
CA GLY A 54 -7.42 -3.65 -22.13
C GLY A 54 -8.21 -3.55 -20.82
N LYS A 55 -8.24 -2.38 -20.18
CA LYS A 55 -8.84 -2.20 -18.85
C LYS A 55 -10.32 -1.84 -18.92
N VAL A 56 -11.16 -2.58 -18.20
CA VAL A 56 -12.55 -2.25 -17.91
C VAL A 56 -12.57 -1.55 -16.53
N MET A 57 -12.70 -0.23 -16.54
CA MET A 57 -12.59 0.59 -15.33
C MET A 57 -13.94 1.11 -14.83
N ILE A 58 -14.94 1.23 -15.73
CA ILE A 58 -16.22 1.85 -15.43
C ILE A 58 -17.02 1.12 -14.35
N ASP A 59 -16.78 -0.16 -14.16
CA ASP A 59 -17.43 -1.02 -13.17
C ASP A 59 -16.65 -1.14 -11.84
N TYR A 60 -15.71 -0.22 -11.58
CA TYR A 60 -14.87 -0.25 -10.39
C TYR A 60 -15.65 -0.29 -9.07
N LYS A 61 -16.83 0.36 -9.04
CA LYS A 61 -17.68 0.38 -7.83
C LYS A 61 -18.17 -1.01 -7.49
N GLU A 62 -18.77 -1.69 -8.45
CA GLU A 62 -19.30 -3.04 -8.29
C GLU A 62 -18.20 -4.03 -7.92
N ARG A 63 -17.00 -3.88 -8.49
CA ARG A 63 -15.85 -4.73 -8.17
C ARG A 63 -15.34 -4.49 -6.76
N LEU A 64 -15.18 -3.23 -6.36
CA LEU A 64 -14.73 -2.89 -5.02
C LEU A 64 -15.78 -3.24 -3.96
N GLU A 65 -17.06 -3.04 -4.24
CA GLU A 65 -18.16 -3.44 -3.36
C GLU A 65 -18.15 -4.97 -3.13
N ALA A 66 -17.96 -5.78 -4.18
CA ALA A 66 -17.85 -7.23 -4.06
C ALA A 66 -16.63 -7.65 -3.21
N CYS A 67 -15.46 -7.01 -3.44
CA CYS A 67 -14.25 -7.23 -2.64
C CYS A 67 -14.48 -6.87 -1.16
N VAL A 68 -15.06 -5.71 -0.88
CA VAL A 68 -15.37 -5.25 0.49
C VAL A 68 -16.35 -6.19 1.19
N GLU A 69 -17.41 -6.65 0.50
CA GLU A 69 -18.35 -7.64 1.04
C GLU A 69 -17.63 -8.94 1.40
N ALA A 70 -16.77 -9.42 0.53
CA ALA A 70 -15.98 -10.64 0.75
C ALA A 70 -15.00 -10.49 1.92
N MET A 71 -14.27 -9.35 2.03
CA MET A 71 -13.38 -9.06 3.15
C MET A 71 -14.13 -8.95 4.48
N ASN A 72 -15.36 -8.42 4.47
CA ASN A 72 -16.21 -8.35 5.66
C ASN A 72 -16.83 -9.70 6.07
N ALA A 73 -17.02 -10.61 5.10
CA ALA A 73 -17.49 -11.96 5.36
C ALA A 73 -16.37 -12.88 5.88
N TRP A 74 -15.12 -12.64 5.50
CA TRP A 74 -13.93 -13.31 6.02
C TRP A 74 -13.40 -12.55 7.23
N PRO A 75 -12.88 -13.21 8.27
CA PRO A 75 -12.47 -12.53 9.50
C PRO A 75 -11.09 -11.85 9.35
N ALA A 76 -10.99 -10.87 8.43
CA ALA A 76 -9.77 -10.12 8.24
C ALA A 76 -9.40 -9.32 9.51
N ASP A 77 -8.14 -9.40 9.94
CA ASP A 77 -7.57 -8.54 10.98
C ASP A 77 -7.19 -7.16 10.43
N LEU A 78 -6.81 -7.10 9.17
CA LEU A 78 -6.54 -5.87 8.41
C LEU A 78 -6.68 -6.11 6.91
N VAL A 79 -6.84 -5.03 6.14
CA VAL A 79 -6.89 -5.08 4.66
C VAL A 79 -5.89 -4.08 4.09
N ILE A 80 -5.12 -4.51 3.08
CA ILE A 80 -4.13 -3.68 2.39
C ILE A 80 -4.48 -3.64 0.91
N GLN A 81 -4.61 -2.44 0.35
CA GLN A 81 -4.59 -2.26 -1.10
C GLN A 81 -3.15 -1.99 -1.56
N LEU A 82 -2.73 -2.63 -2.66
CA LEU A 82 -1.33 -2.64 -3.11
C LEU A 82 -1.00 -1.62 -4.21
N GLY A 83 -1.76 -0.54 -4.32
CA GLY A 83 -1.50 0.55 -5.27
C GLY A 83 -2.45 0.57 -6.46
N ASP A 84 -2.37 1.65 -7.24
CA ASP A 84 -3.24 1.94 -8.37
C ASP A 84 -4.74 1.87 -8.00
N PHE A 85 -5.07 2.58 -6.92
CA PHE A 85 -6.41 2.66 -6.37
C PHE A 85 -7.34 3.45 -7.29
N VAL A 86 -6.82 4.55 -7.87
CA VAL A 86 -7.48 5.30 -8.93
C VAL A 86 -6.64 5.29 -10.22
N ASN A 87 -7.26 5.57 -11.35
CA ASN A 87 -6.59 5.61 -12.63
C ASN A 87 -6.42 7.05 -13.11
N GLY A 88 -5.38 7.74 -12.64
CA GLY A 88 -4.96 9.01 -13.22
C GLY A 88 -4.63 8.86 -14.71
N LYS A 89 -4.79 9.93 -15.47
CA LYS A 89 -4.67 9.87 -16.93
C LYS A 89 -3.21 9.86 -17.35
N PHE A 90 -2.76 8.75 -17.91
CA PHE A 90 -1.57 8.70 -18.72
C PHE A 90 -1.80 9.45 -20.05
N VAL A 91 -1.12 10.56 -20.28
CA VAL A 91 -1.16 11.29 -21.57
C VAL A 91 0.23 11.48 -22.12
N MET A 92 0.55 10.77 -23.18
CA MET A 92 1.66 11.13 -24.05
C MET A 92 1.32 12.42 -24.80
N GLY A 93 1.68 13.57 -24.22
CA GLY A 93 1.60 14.91 -24.82
C GLY A 93 0.40 15.75 -24.39
N ALA A 94 0.70 16.79 -23.65
CA ALA A 94 0.05 18.12 -23.60
C ALA A 94 -1.38 18.28 -23.07
N GLU A 95 -2.16 17.28 -22.76
CA GLU A 95 -3.38 17.47 -21.98
C GLU A 95 -3.14 16.82 -20.60
N LEU A 96 -2.94 17.67 -19.61
CA LEU A 96 -3.01 17.28 -18.19
C LEU A 96 -4.37 16.60 -17.97
N GLY A 97 -4.41 15.57 -17.14
CA GLY A 97 -5.66 14.99 -16.69
C GLY A 97 -6.58 16.02 -16.02
N ASP A 98 -7.68 15.58 -15.50
CA ASP A 98 -8.59 16.41 -14.72
C ASP A 98 -8.42 16.05 -13.22
N PRO A 99 -7.53 16.74 -12.47
CA PRO A 99 -7.30 16.44 -11.05
C PRO A 99 -8.58 16.48 -10.23
N ALA A 100 -9.48 17.43 -10.51
CA ALA A 100 -10.75 17.55 -9.78
C ALA A 100 -11.66 16.33 -10.02
N ARG A 101 -11.64 15.78 -11.23
CA ARG A 101 -12.37 14.55 -11.55
C ARG A 101 -11.79 13.36 -10.81
N ILE A 102 -10.47 13.18 -10.82
CA ILE A 102 -9.81 12.07 -10.13
C ILE A 102 -9.94 12.19 -8.62
N THR A 103 -9.88 13.40 -8.05
CA THR A 103 -10.21 13.63 -6.63
C THR A 103 -11.62 13.15 -6.29
N GLY A 104 -12.61 13.48 -7.13
CA GLY A 104 -13.99 13.01 -6.92
C GLY A 104 -14.11 11.48 -7.00
N ILE A 105 -13.41 10.85 -7.93
CA ILE A 105 -13.36 9.38 -8.05
C ILE A 105 -12.67 8.77 -6.82
N LEU A 106 -11.56 9.36 -6.34
CA LEU A 106 -10.87 8.91 -5.14
C LEU A 106 -11.78 8.96 -3.91
N GLU A 107 -12.53 10.07 -3.72
CA GLU A 107 -13.49 10.22 -2.62
C GLU A 107 -14.61 9.17 -2.69
N GLU A 108 -15.14 8.89 -3.88
CA GLU A 108 -16.17 7.85 -4.09
C GLU A 108 -15.60 6.45 -3.82
N THR A 109 -14.39 6.16 -4.29
CA THR A 109 -13.70 4.88 -4.10
C THR A 109 -13.39 4.65 -2.62
N GLU A 110 -12.88 5.68 -1.94
CA GLU A 110 -12.61 5.62 -0.50
C GLU A 110 -13.90 5.41 0.30
N ALA A 111 -15.01 6.03 -0.07
CA ALA A 111 -16.29 5.84 0.60
C ALA A 111 -16.79 4.39 0.53
N ILE A 112 -16.42 3.63 -0.51
CA ILE A 112 -16.72 2.20 -0.62
C ILE A 112 -15.72 1.40 0.23
N TYR A 113 -14.41 1.64 0.05
CA TYR A 113 -13.37 0.92 0.80
C TYR A 113 -13.49 1.15 2.33
N ALA A 114 -13.95 2.33 2.75
CA ALA A 114 -14.23 2.66 4.15
C ALA A 114 -15.30 1.76 4.80
N GLN A 115 -16.04 0.98 4.04
CA GLN A 115 -17.01 0.01 4.56
C GLN A 115 -16.39 -1.31 5.01
N VAL A 116 -15.08 -1.52 4.80
CA VAL A 116 -14.33 -2.63 5.40
C VAL A 116 -14.33 -2.47 6.93
N ASN A 117 -14.69 -3.55 7.64
CA ASN A 117 -14.80 -3.55 9.12
C ASN A 117 -13.43 -3.61 9.82
N ALA A 118 -12.36 -4.00 9.12
CA ALA A 118 -10.99 -4.08 9.63
C ALA A 118 -10.21 -2.78 9.36
N PRO A 119 -9.09 -2.52 10.05
CA PRO A 119 -8.14 -1.49 9.69
C PRO A 119 -7.69 -1.60 8.22
N ARG A 120 -7.62 -0.46 7.54
CA ARG A 120 -7.27 -0.37 6.12
C ARG A 120 -5.95 0.34 5.92
N TYR A 121 -5.18 -0.14 4.96
CA TYR A 121 -3.88 0.42 4.60
C TYR A 121 -3.77 0.60 3.09
N TYR A 122 -2.94 1.55 2.68
CA TYR A 122 -2.77 1.98 1.30
C TYR A 122 -1.30 1.93 0.92
N VAL A 123 -1.01 1.24 -0.18
CA VAL A 123 0.24 1.39 -0.92
C VAL A 123 -0.05 2.37 -2.06
N LEU A 124 0.85 3.28 -2.34
CA LEU A 124 0.69 4.23 -3.44
C LEU A 124 1.18 3.61 -4.75
N GLY A 125 0.32 3.59 -5.77
CA GLY A 125 0.68 3.17 -7.13
C GLY A 125 1.02 4.36 -8.04
N ASN A 126 1.57 4.07 -9.23
CA ASN A 126 1.96 5.11 -10.17
C ASN A 126 0.76 5.82 -10.81
N HIS A 127 -0.36 5.12 -11.03
CA HIS A 127 -1.57 5.74 -11.55
C HIS A 127 -2.24 6.69 -10.55
N ASP A 128 -2.05 6.46 -9.24
CA ASP A 128 -2.59 7.33 -8.20
C ASP A 128 -2.01 8.75 -8.25
N VAL A 129 -0.78 8.90 -8.76
CA VAL A 129 -0.06 10.18 -8.80
C VAL A 129 0.05 10.80 -10.19
N TYR A 130 -0.59 10.26 -11.22
CA TYR A 130 -0.58 10.88 -12.55
C TYR A 130 -1.31 12.23 -12.55
N ASP A 131 -2.46 12.32 -11.90
CA ASP A 131 -3.28 13.52 -11.82
C ASP A 131 -3.33 14.13 -10.41
N LEU A 132 -2.86 13.42 -9.38
CA LEU A 132 -2.84 13.88 -8.01
C LEU A 132 -1.40 14.08 -7.52
N SER A 133 -1.23 15.01 -6.60
CA SER A 133 -0.06 15.01 -5.72
C SER A 133 -0.21 13.94 -4.64
N LYS A 134 0.89 13.55 -4.02
CA LYS A 134 0.88 12.65 -2.87
C LYS A 134 0.08 13.22 -1.69
N GLU A 135 0.10 14.54 -1.49
CA GLU A 135 -0.70 15.22 -0.47
C GLU A 135 -2.20 15.11 -0.76
N GLU A 136 -2.61 15.35 -2.01
CA GLU A 136 -4.01 15.20 -2.43
C GLU A 136 -4.51 13.75 -2.28
N PHE A 137 -3.67 12.75 -2.58
CA PHE A 137 -4.02 11.36 -2.33
C PHE A 137 -4.19 11.07 -0.84
N LEU A 138 -3.23 11.47 0.01
CA LEU A 138 -3.30 11.31 1.46
C LEU A 138 -4.55 11.95 2.06
N ASP A 139 -4.86 13.18 1.65
CA ASP A 139 -6.06 13.89 2.09
C ASP A 139 -7.34 13.15 1.67
N GLY A 140 -7.37 12.63 0.43
CA GLY A 140 -8.51 11.90 -0.12
C GLY A 140 -8.81 10.59 0.59
N VAL A 141 -7.78 9.84 0.99
CA VAL A 141 -7.94 8.56 1.73
C VAL A 141 -7.87 8.72 3.25
N GLY A 142 -7.61 9.93 3.75
CA GLY A 142 -7.50 10.21 5.19
C GLY A 142 -6.29 9.56 5.86
N ALA A 143 -5.24 9.23 5.10
CA ALA A 143 -4.00 8.66 5.62
C ALA A 143 -3.00 9.76 6.01
N SER A 144 -2.05 9.42 6.89
CA SER A 144 -1.07 10.39 7.40
C SER A 144 0.35 10.20 6.83
N SER A 145 0.61 9.10 6.15
CA SER A 145 1.91 8.77 5.57
C SER A 145 1.74 7.79 4.42
N LEU A 146 2.63 7.86 3.44
CA LEU A 146 2.71 6.94 2.30
C LEU A 146 3.68 5.79 2.54
N TYR A 147 4.64 5.95 3.45
CA TYR A 147 5.43 4.84 3.97
C TYR A 147 5.35 4.81 5.49
N LEU A 148 5.23 3.63 6.04
CA LEU A 148 5.05 3.41 7.48
C LEU A 148 5.32 1.94 7.83
N SER A 149 5.47 1.67 9.12
CA SER A 149 5.47 0.32 9.65
C SER A 149 4.59 0.19 10.89
N PHE A 150 4.13 -1.01 11.16
CA PHE A 150 3.36 -1.34 12.36
C PHE A 150 3.43 -2.84 12.66
N ASP A 151 3.08 -3.19 13.88
CA ASP A 151 3.02 -4.58 14.32
C ASP A 151 1.57 -5.09 14.36
N ALA A 152 1.34 -6.31 13.87
CA ALA A 152 0.05 -6.98 13.93
C ALA A 152 0.24 -8.50 14.06
N GLY A 153 -0.48 -9.16 14.96
CA GLY A 153 -0.53 -10.62 15.09
C GLY A 153 0.83 -11.31 15.25
N GLY A 154 1.84 -10.63 15.81
CA GLY A 154 3.19 -11.16 15.95
C GLY A 154 4.11 -10.94 14.73
N TYR A 155 3.62 -10.25 13.70
CA TYR A 155 4.36 -9.84 12.50
C TYR A 155 4.64 -8.34 12.52
N HIS A 156 5.63 -7.96 11.76
CA HIS A 156 5.92 -6.57 11.43
C HIS A 156 5.52 -6.33 9.97
N ILE A 157 4.75 -5.27 9.71
CA ILE A 157 4.26 -4.91 8.38
C ILE A 157 4.89 -3.57 8.00
N VAL A 158 5.47 -3.52 6.82
CA VAL A 158 6.08 -2.32 6.25
C VAL A 158 5.36 -1.97 4.96
N ILE A 159 5.03 -0.70 4.78
CA ILE A 159 4.52 -0.14 3.53
C ILE A 159 5.57 0.83 3.00
N LEU A 160 5.93 0.72 1.72
CA LEU A 160 6.91 1.57 1.05
C LEU A 160 6.24 2.43 -0.02
N ASP A 161 6.77 3.62 -0.23
CA ASP A 161 6.40 4.53 -1.31
C ASP A 161 7.48 4.53 -2.40
N ALA A 162 7.21 3.88 -3.52
CA ALA A 162 8.11 3.84 -4.66
C ALA A 162 7.84 4.95 -5.70
N GLN A 163 6.91 5.89 -5.44
CA GLN A 163 6.50 6.88 -6.45
C GLN A 163 7.44 8.09 -6.49
N TYR A 164 8.70 7.82 -6.85
CA TYR A 164 9.74 8.80 -7.10
C TYR A 164 10.45 8.50 -8.43
N ASN A 165 10.96 9.55 -9.08
CA ASN A 165 11.80 9.35 -10.26
C ASN A 165 13.21 8.86 -9.87
N LYS A 166 14.03 8.52 -10.87
CA LYS A 166 15.42 8.03 -10.69
C LYS A 166 16.32 8.98 -9.87
N LYS A 167 15.94 10.25 -9.71
CA LYS A 167 16.70 11.23 -8.92
C LYS A 167 16.18 11.35 -7.49
N GLY A 168 15.11 10.63 -7.13
CA GLY A 168 14.43 10.76 -5.85
C GLY A 168 13.50 11.98 -5.77
N GLU A 169 13.10 12.57 -6.92
CA GLU A 169 12.08 13.62 -6.95
C GLU A 169 10.69 12.97 -7.01
N ASP A 170 9.73 13.55 -6.30
CA ASP A 170 8.35 13.11 -6.24
C ASP A 170 7.71 13.05 -7.65
N LEU A 171 6.92 12.01 -7.92
CA LEU A 171 6.22 11.82 -9.20
C LEU A 171 4.85 12.50 -9.26
N GLY A 172 4.36 13.14 -8.19
CA GLY A 172 3.04 13.78 -8.17
C GLY A 172 2.84 14.79 -9.31
N HIS A 173 1.75 14.67 -10.06
CA HIS A 173 1.40 15.46 -11.25
C HIS A 173 2.38 15.37 -12.44
N ILE A 174 3.31 14.43 -12.43
CA ILE A 174 4.32 14.30 -13.51
C ILE A 174 3.90 13.23 -14.52
N GLY A 175 2.71 13.31 -14.98
CA GLY A 175 2.26 12.78 -16.26
C GLY A 175 2.63 11.36 -16.71
N TRP A 176 3.68 10.70 -16.27
CA TRP A 176 3.91 9.26 -16.43
C TRP A 176 5.29 8.80 -15.93
N SER A 177 5.32 7.82 -15.07
CA SER A 177 6.42 6.88 -14.94
C SER A 177 5.81 5.55 -14.52
N VAL A 178 6.02 4.51 -15.29
CA VAL A 178 5.69 3.15 -14.85
C VAL A 178 6.72 2.67 -13.81
N GLN A 179 7.95 3.20 -13.90
CA GLN A 179 9.04 2.84 -12.99
C GLN A 179 9.05 3.71 -11.75
N GLY A 180 9.26 3.06 -10.61
CA GLY A 180 9.44 3.68 -9.31
C GLY A 180 10.90 3.82 -8.88
N ASN A 181 11.11 4.44 -7.74
CA ASN A 181 12.37 4.52 -7.02
C ASN A 181 12.08 4.74 -5.54
N ILE A 182 12.82 4.11 -4.64
CA ILE A 182 12.73 4.38 -3.21
C ILE A 182 13.86 5.33 -2.83
N PRO A 183 13.55 6.57 -2.37
CA PRO A 183 14.58 7.56 -2.09
C PRO A 183 15.48 7.15 -0.91
N GLN A 184 16.67 7.74 -0.82
CA GLN A 184 17.65 7.35 0.18
C GLN A 184 17.17 7.53 1.62
N ASP A 185 16.40 8.58 1.88
CA ASP A 185 15.85 8.87 3.22
C ASP A 185 14.88 7.76 3.67
N GLU A 186 14.07 7.23 2.75
CA GLU A 186 13.18 6.10 3.03
C GLU A 186 13.95 4.78 3.18
N LEU A 187 15.00 4.57 2.36
CA LEU A 187 15.90 3.41 2.55
C LEU A 187 16.62 3.43 3.89
N ASP A 188 17.07 4.60 4.34
CA ASP A 188 17.70 4.76 5.64
C ASP A 188 16.70 4.50 6.77
N TRP A 189 15.47 5.02 6.65
CA TRP A 189 14.38 4.73 7.57
C TRP A 189 14.05 3.22 7.59
N LEU A 190 13.91 2.58 6.42
CA LEU A 190 13.63 1.15 6.31
C LEU A 190 14.70 0.31 7.02
N ARG A 191 15.99 0.67 6.83
CA ARG A 191 17.10 -0.02 7.49
C ARG A 191 17.02 0.10 9.02
N ASP A 192 16.75 1.31 9.52
CA ASP A 192 16.64 1.56 10.97
C ASP A 192 15.42 0.82 11.55
N ASP A 193 14.31 0.77 10.83
CA ASP A 193 13.08 0.09 11.21
C ASP A 193 13.27 -1.42 11.27
N LEU A 194 13.84 -2.04 10.23
CA LEU A 194 14.15 -3.48 10.21
C LEU A 194 15.20 -3.87 11.24
N ALA A 195 16.15 -2.98 11.57
CA ALA A 195 17.13 -3.22 12.64
C ALA A 195 16.48 -3.21 14.04
N ALA A 196 15.34 -2.53 14.20
CA ALA A 196 14.65 -2.39 15.48
C ALA A 196 13.68 -3.55 15.77
N THR A 197 13.32 -4.36 14.76
CA THR A 197 12.37 -5.47 14.92
C THR A 197 13.10 -6.83 14.94
N SER A 198 12.49 -7.82 15.58
CA SER A 198 12.87 -9.23 15.48
C SER A 198 11.71 -10.09 14.97
N LYS A 199 10.60 -9.45 14.59
CA LYS A 199 9.39 -10.13 14.11
C LYS A 199 9.55 -10.51 12.64
N PRO A 200 8.97 -11.63 12.19
CA PRO A 200 8.85 -11.90 10.77
C PRO A 200 8.14 -10.74 10.09
N THR A 201 8.74 -10.21 9.02
CA THR A 201 8.33 -8.96 8.39
C THR A 201 7.76 -9.18 7.00
N ILE A 202 6.61 -8.59 6.71
CA ILE A 202 6.03 -8.47 5.38
C ILE A 202 6.25 -7.04 4.91
N VAL A 203 6.76 -6.88 3.69
CA VAL A 203 6.94 -5.58 3.05
C VAL A 203 5.94 -5.46 1.90
N CYS A 204 5.21 -4.35 1.83
CA CYS A 204 4.26 -4.05 0.76
C CYS A 204 4.79 -2.87 -0.06
N VAL A 205 4.85 -3.03 -1.38
CA VAL A 205 5.27 -2.01 -2.33
C VAL A 205 4.50 -2.22 -3.63
N HIS A 206 4.24 -1.17 -4.41
CA HIS A 206 3.43 -1.32 -5.61
C HIS A 206 4.20 -2.01 -6.73
N GLN A 207 5.27 -1.36 -7.25
CA GLN A 207 6.05 -1.94 -8.36
C GLN A 207 6.91 -3.12 -7.90
N PRO A 208 7.07 -4.17 -8.73
CA PRO A 208 7.90 -5.34 -8.44
C PRO A 208 9.38 -5.02 -8.17
N LEU A 209 9.92 -5.57 -7.08
CA LEU A 209 11.33 -5.50 -6.72
C LEU A 209 12.17 -6.65 -7.34
N ASP A 210 11.52 -7.73 -7.73
CA ASP A 210 12.14 -8.93 -8.28
C ASP A 210 12.22 -8.93 -9.81
N VAL A 211 11.71 -7.89 -10.48
CA VAL A 211 11.82 -7.68 -11.92
C VAL A 211 13.04 -6.82 -12.24
N ASP A 212 14.11 -7.45 -12.74
CA ASP A 212 15.35 -6.75 -13.12
C ASP A 212 15.27 -6.12 -14.52
N PHE A 213 14.40 -6.61 -15.36
CA PHE A 213 14.17 -6.07 -16.68
C PHE A 213 12.74 -6.33 -17.17
N ASP A 214 11.99 -5.29 -17.36
CA ASP A 214 10.71 -5.26 -18.05
C ASP A 214 10.87 -4.70 -19.48
N MET A 215 10.14 -5.26 -20.45
CA MET A 215 10.23 -4.86 -21.87
C MET A 215 9.58 -3.50 -22.16
N LEU A 216 8.57 -3.08 -21.37
CA LEU A 216 7.86 -1.83 -21.58
C LEU A 216 8.65 -0.66 -21.01
N SER A 217 9.17 -0.84 -19.81
CA SER A 217 9.98 0.16 -19.11
C SER A 217 11.42 0.24 -19.63
N GLY A 218 11.93 -0.87 -20.20
CA GLY A 218 13.30 -1.00 -20.69
C GLY A 218 14.34 -1.09 -19.56
N GLY A 219 13.94 -1.50 -18.36
CA GLY A 219 14.79 -1.65 -17.18
C GLY A 219 14.02 -2.30 -16.03
N PRO A 220 14.53 -2.22 -14.79
CA PRO A 220 13.82 -2.71 -13.62
C PRO A 220 12.59 -1.83 -13.32
N GLU A 221 11.57 -2.40 -12.69
CA GLU A 221 10.37 -1.66 -12.30
C GLU A 221 10.64 -0.66 -11.18
N ILE A 222 11.60 -0.95 -10.30
CA ILE A 222 12.14 0.01 -9.32
C ILE A 222 13.62 0.25 -9.67
N PHE A 223 13.98 1.49 -10.02
CA PHE A 223 15.33 1.84 -10.50
C PHE A 223 16.46 1.39 -9.58
N ASN A 224 16.22 1.40 -8.27
CA ASN A 224 17.20 1.00 -7.26
C ASN A 224 16.82 -0.30 -6.54
N ASN A 225 16.10 -1.22 -7.22
CA ASN A 225 15.66 -2.50 -6.67
C ASN A 225 16.77 -3.28 -5.96
N GLU A 226 17.98 -3.32 -6.51
CA GLU A 226 19.13 -3.99 -5.88
C GLU A 226 19.52 -3.39 -4.52
N ALA A 227 19.44 -2.05 -4.39
CA ALA A 227 19.71 -1.39 -3.11
C ALA A 227 18.61 -1.71 -2.09
N VAL A 228 17.35 -1.75 -2.54
CA VAL A 228 16.21 -2.13 -1.70
C VAL A 228 16.36 -3.59 -1.24
N LYS A 229 16.55 -4.53 -2.19
CA LYS A 229 16.77 -5.96 -1.87
C LYS A 229 17.89 -6.16 -0.86
N THR A 230 18.99 -5.42 -1.00
CA THR A 230 20.11 -5.46 -0.04
C THR A 230 19.65 -5.09 1.38
N VAL A 231 18.82 -4.05 1.54
CA VAL A 231 18.29 -3.65 2.85
C VAL A 231 17.33 -4.71 3.40
N LEU A 232 16.47 -5.28 2.56
CA LEU A 232 15.53 -6.33 2.96
C LEU A 232 16.23 -7.60 3.47
N GLU A 233 17.38 -7.93 2.90
CA GLU A 233 18.17 -9.12 3.24
C GLU A 233 19.07 -8.92 4.49
N GLU A 234 19.40 -7.67 4.84
CA GLU A 234 20.46 -7.33 5.80
C GLU A 234 20.24 -7.93 7.20
N PHE A 235 18.98 -7.96 7.66
CA PHE A 235 18.65 -8.36 9.03
C PHE A 235 18.02 -9.77 9.13
N GLY A 236 17.66 -10.39 8.01
CA GLY A 236 17.08 -11.73 7.97
C GLY A 236 15.69 -11.84 8.64
N VAL A 237 14.99 -10.73 8.79
CA VAL A 237 13.63 -10.66 9.37
C VAL A 237 12.53 -10.62 8.31
N VAL A 238 12.85 -10.14 7.09
CA VAL A 238 11.88 -10.07 5.99
C VAL A 238 11.62 -11.47 5.45
N ILE A 239 10.35 -11.86 5.41
CA ILE A 239 9.92 -13.19 4.93
C ILE A 239 9.20 -13.12 3.59
N ALA A 240 8.52 -11.99 3.31
CA ALA A 240 7.85 -11.80 2.02
C ALA A 240 7.75 -10.32 1.63
N VAL A 241 7.62 -10.10 0.32
CA VAL A 241 7.28 -8.83 -0.32
C VAL A 241 5.99 -9.03 -1.12
N PHE A 242 4.98 -8.19 -0.86
CA PHE A 242 3.70 -8.18 -1.56
C PHE A 242 3.67 -7.00 -2.53
N GLN A 243 3.33 -7.25 -3.79
CA GLN A 243 3.46 -6.35 -4.92
C GLN A 243 2.20 -6.37 -5.79
N GLY A 244 1.94 -5.29 -6.54
CA GLY A 244 0.91 -5.17 -7.57
C GLY A 244 1.53 -4.87 -8.93
N HIS A 245 0.96 -3.90 -9.67
CA HIS A 245 1.48 -3.26 -10.88
C HIS A 245 1.39 -4.08 -12.17
N ASP A 246 1.82 -5.35 -12.17
CA ASP A 246 1.89 -6.19 -13.39
C ASP A 246 0.53 -6.74 -13.80
N HIS A 247 -0.49 -6.64 -12.95
CA HIS A 247 -1.85 -7.16 -13.15
C HIS A 247 -1.96 -8.67 -13.30
N GLU A 248 -0.86 -9.39 -13.11
CA GLU A 248 -0.77 -10.84 -13.25
C GLU A 248 -0.07 -11.45 -12.05
N ASN A 249 -0.50 -12.67 -11.67
CA ASN A 249 0.16 -13.38 -10.60
C ASN A 249 1.62 -13.71 -10.95
N ASN A 250 2.54 -13.35 -10.08
CA ASN A 250 3.92 -13.81 -10.16
C ASN A 250 4.44 -14.23 -8.79
N TYR A 251 5.38 -15.17 -8.80
CA TYR A 251 6.04 -15.62 -7.58
C TYR A 251 7.50 -15.94 -7.85
N THR A 252 8.38 -15.34 -7.05
CA THR A 252 9.80 -15.69 -7.01
C THR A 252 10.28 -15.87 -5.57
N LEU A 253 11.35 -16.66 -5.38
CA LEU A 253 12.03 -16.83 -4.10
C LEU A 253 13.49 -16.39 -4.28
N ILE A 254 13.88 -15.30 -3.64
CA ILE A 254 15.22 -14.74 -3.72
C ILE A 254 15.80 -14.65 -2.31
N ASN A 255 16.92 -15.32 -2.06
CA ASN A 255 17.66 -15.29 -0.79
C ASN A 255 16.82 -15.58 0.47
N GLY A 256 15.75 -16.39 0.30
CA GLY A 256 14.84 -16.77 1.39
C GLY A 256 13.67 -15.82 1.60
N ILE A 257 13.52 -14.78 0.79
CA ILE A 257 12.39 -13.85 0.78
C ILE A 257 11.46 -14.22 -0.38
N HIS A 258 10.16 -14.38 -0.08
CA HIS A 258 9.11 -14.64 -1.07
C HIS A 258 8.65 -13.32 -1.69
N TYR A 259 8.77 -13.15 -3.00
CA TYR A 259 8.23 -12.02 -3.75
C TYR A 259 6.95 -12.49 -4.46
N LEU A 260 5.85 -11.81 -4.20
CA LEU A 260 4.51 -12.18 -4.68
C LEU A 260 3.85 -10.96 -5.32
N THR A 261 3.58 -11.05 -6.61
CA THR A 261 2.75 -10.07 -7.32
C THR A 261 1.32 -10.59 -7.36
N PHE A 262 0.38 -9.76 -6.92
CA PHE A 262 -1.03 -10.10 -6.84
C PHE A 262 -1.75 -9.70 -8.13
N GLU A 263 -2.74 -10.52 -8.49
CA GLU A 263 -3.64 -10.27 -9.61
C GLU A 263 -4.43 -8.98 -9.40
N ALA A 264 -4.68 -8.23 -10.47
CA ALA A 264 -5.41 -6.97 -10.42
C ALA A 264 -6.90 -7.15 -10.09
N LEU A 265 -7.46 -6.20 -9.35
CA LEU A 265 -8.90 -6.09 -9.16
C LEU A 265 -9.60 -5.53 -10.41
N VAL A 266 -8.91 -4.64 -11.18
CA VAL A 266 -9.31 -4.30 -12.54
C VAL A 266 -8.89 -5.42 -13.47
N ASN A 267 -9.76 -6.00 -14.23
CA ASN A 267 -9.35 -6.98 -15.21
C ASN A 267 -9.95 -6.69 -16.59
N GLU A 268 -9.49 -7.44 -17.59
CA GLU A 268 -10.02 -7.40 -18.93
C GLU A 268 -11.50 -7.83 -18.95
N GLU A 269 -12.22 -7.47 -20.01
CA GLU A 269 -13.61 -7.89 -20.24
C GLU A 269 -13.79 -9.39 -19.98
N GLU A 270 -14.82 -9.76 -19.20
CA GLU A 270 -15.24 -11.14 -18.89
C GLU A 270 -14.49 -11.86 -17.73
N ARG A 271 -13.50 -11.26 -17.06
CA ARG A 271 -12.88 -11.83 -15.87
C ARG A 271 -13.59 -11.43 -14.58
N ALA A 272 -13.64 -12.35 -13.63
CA ALA A 272 -14.12 -12.01 -12.29
C ALA A 272 -13.15 -11.06 -11.56
N PRO A 273 -13.64 -10.16 -10.69
CA PRO A 273 -12.75 -9.36 -9.84
C PRO A 273 -11.84 -10.28 -9.02
N SER A 274 -10.58 -9.88 -8.83
CA SER A 274 -9.59 -10.73 -8.16
C SER A 274 -9.08 -10.07 -6.87
N TRP A 275 -8.98 -10.87 -5.81
CA TRP A 275 -8.39 -10.50 -4.53
C TRP A 275 -7.87 -11.73 -3.79
N ALA A 276 -7.18 -11.52 -2.67
CA ALA A 276 -6.60 -12.59 -1.88
C ALA A 276 -6.95 -12.53 -0.40
N TYR A 277 -7.04 -13.71 0.20
CA TYR A 277 -7.05 -13.91 1.64
C TYR A 277 -5.70 -14.49 2.05
N VAL A 278 -4.92 -13.73 2.82
CA VAL A 278 -3.59 -14.13 3.28
C VAL A 278 -3.68 -14.51 4.76
N THR A 279 -3.26 -15.74 5.07
CA THR A 279 -3.14 -16.21 6.45
C THR A 279 -1.66 -16.43 6.77
N LEU A 280 -1.15 -15.69 7.75
CA LEU A 280 0.20 -15.84 8.28
C LEU A 280 0.12 -16.65 9.58
N ASP A 281 0.63 -17.88 9.58
CA ASP A 281 0.64 -18.74 10.76
C ASP A 281 2.04 -18.78 11.41
N PRO A 282 2.23 -18.14 12.57
CA PRO A 282 3.52 -18.09 13.23
C PRO A 282 3.95 -19.43 13.84
N ALA A 283 2.99 -20.31 14.16
CA ALA A 283 3.28 -21.62 14.72
C ALA A 283 3.72 -22.62 13.63
N ALA A 284 3.04 -22.61 12.49
CA ALA A 284 3.39 -23.43 11.33
C ALA A 284 4.54 -22.80 10.50
N ARG A 285 4.82 -21.51 10.67
CA ARG A 285 5.71 -20.70 9.85
C ARG A 285 5.32 -20.75 8.37
N THR A 286 4.03 -20.52 8.11
CA THR A 286 3.46 -20.55 6.75
C THR A 286 2.84 -19.22 6.37
N ILE A 287 2.91 -18.92 5.07
CA ILE A 287 2.10 -17.92 4.38
C ILE A 287 1.16 -18.70 3.47
N THR A 288 -0.14 -18.67 3.76
CA THR A 288 -1.17 -19.28 2.93
C THR A 288 -1.94 -18.16 2.24
N ILE A 289 -2.03 -18.23 0.92
CA ILE A 289 -2.79 -17.30 0.10
C ILE A 289 -3.90 -18.08 -0.58
N THR A 290 -5.14 -17.67 -0.34
CA THR A 290 -6.33 -18.19 -1.02
C THR A 290 -6.88 -17.09 -1.90
N GLY A 291 -6.94 -17.36 -3.20
CA GLY A 291 -7.37 -16.40 -4.21
C GLY A 291 -8.85 -16.48 -4.52
N GLU A 292 -9.40 -15.36 -4.96
CA GLU A 292 -10.69 -15.25 -5.64
C GLU A 292 -10.46 -14.71 -7.06
N GLY A 293 -11.35 -15.05 -7.99
CA GLY A 293 -11.19 -14.70 -9.40
C GLY A 293 -10.01 -15.42 -10.05
N GLU A 294 -9.10 -14.69 -10.65
CA GLU A 294 -7.87 -15.21 -11.28
C GLU A 294 -6.67 -15.23 -10.32
N GLN A 295 -6.86 -14.77 -9.07
CA GLN A 295 -5.79 -14.78 -8.08
C GLN A 295 -5.36 -16.21 -7.74
N ALA A 296 -4.06 -16.49 -7.86
CA ALA A 296 -3.51 -17.81 -7.58
C ALA A 296 -3.46 -18.15 -6.08
N ASP A 297 -3.60 -19.44 -5.77
CA ASP A 297 -3.38 -19.98 -4.42
C ASP A 297 -1.91 -20.32 -4.21
N TRP A 298 -1.38 -20.00 -3.02
CA TRP A 298 -0.03 -20.41 -2.59
C TRP A 298 0.02 -20.88 -1.15
N GLU A 299 0.89 -21.85 -0.88
CA GLU A 299 1.25 -22.27 0.47
C GLU A 299 2.78 -22.28 0.58
N LEU A 300 3.34 -21.34 1.34
CA LEU A 300 4.76 -21.06 1.40
C LEU A 300 5.29 -21.25 2.83
N GLN A 301 6.54 -21.71 2.97
CA GLN A 301 7.24 -21.90 4.24
C GLN A 301 8.35 -20.85 4.35
N TYR A 302 8.49 -20.18 5.50
CA TYR A 302 9.52 -19.18 5.77
C TYR A 302 10.36 -19.48 6.99
#